data_40ad476c0e1152a1dfe93c7829454988
#
_entry.id   40ad476c0e1152a1dfe93c7829454988
#
_cell.length_a   1.000
_cell.length_b   1.000
_cell.length_c   1.000
_cell.angle_alpha   90.00
_cell.angle_beta   90.00
_cell.angle_gamma   90.00
#
_symmetry.space_group_name_H-M   'P 1'
#
loop_
_entity.id
_entity.type
_entity.pdbx_description
1 polymer ?
#
loop_
_entity_poly.entity_id
_entity_poly.type
_entity_poly.pdbx_seq_one_letter_code
_entity_poly.pdbx_strand_id
1 'polypeptide(L)'
;MDGLTTLFPTLGEAQVAYTRTYMFWGLPENTTVEQLSSTLHNPMIERCAVAGKQECNSGDWPSLPFPHRPPAAFAEPAVVDLEVSDETLLEISETGLLALNLEEMQAIQEHYRNLEVRAARESLGLPPNAPTDAELECLAQTWSEHCSHKIFAARITHKDNETGEQSVIDSLFKTHIMKPTLDIQKEVDWLLSVFHDNSGVIAWNDDWSLCMKAETHNSPSALDPFGGAMTGIVGVNRDILGTGLGA
;
A
#
# COMPACT_ATOMS: atom_id res chain seq x y z
N MET A 1 -13.89 -10.41 -13.38
CA MET A 1 -15.23 -10.91 -13.85
C MET A 1 -15.88 -9.89 -14.75
N ASP A 2 -15.88 -8.64 -14.36
CA ASP A 2 -16.53 -7.53 -15.11
C ASP A 2 -16.00 -7.36 -16.54
N GLY A 3 -14.74 -7.68 -16.79
CA GLY A 3 -14.16 -7.66 -18.14
C GLY A 3 -14.73 -8.69 -19.11
N LEU A 4 -15.06 -9.89 -18.62
CA LEU A 4 -15.66 -10.94 -19.46
C LEU A 4 -17.12 -10.63 -19.79
N THR A 5 -17.88 -10.16 -18.82
CA THR A 5 -19.28 -9.74 -19.06
C THR A 5 -19.37 -8.48 -19.92
N THR A 6 -18.36 -7.61 -19.86
CA THR A 6 -18.26 -6.45 -20.76
C THR A 6 -17.96 -6.86 -22.20
N LEU A 7 -17.05 -7.81 -22.40
CA LEU A 7 -16.66 -8.31 -23.73
C LEU A 7 -17.71 -9.29 -24.31
N PHE A 8 -18.39 -10.02 -23.44
CA PHE A 8 -19.37 -11.04 -23.82
C PHE A 8 -20.66 -10.92 -22.99
N PRO A 9 -21.51 -9.92 -23.29
CA PRO A 9 -22.73 -9.67 -22.50
C PRO A 9 -23.72 -10.85 -22.41
N THR A 10 -23.60 -11.80 -23.33
CA THR A 10 -24.46 -13.00 -23.38
C THR A 10 -24.03 -14.13 -22.44
N LEU A 11 -22.87 -14.04 -21.80
CA LEU A 11 -22.36 -15.09 -20.91
C LEU A 11 -23.11 -15.17 -19.57
N GLY A 12 -23.96 -14.19 -19.26
CA GLY A 12 -24.69 -14.20 -17.98
C GLY A 12 -23.75 -14.20 -16.77
N GLU A 13 -24.07 -15.01 -15.76
CA GLU A 13 -23.26 -15.17 -14.54
C GLU A 13 -22.08 -16.15 -14.76
N ALA A 14 -21.14 -15.81 -15.63
CA ALA A 14 -19.94 -16.60 -15.82
C ALA A 14 -19.00 -16.45 -14.62
N GLN A 15 -18.51 -17.59 -14.10
CA GLN A 15 -17.47 -17.62 -13.07
C GLN A 15 -16.19 -18.18 -13.68
N VAL A 16 -15.08 -17.48 -13.45
CA VAL A 16 -13.75 -17.91 -13.91
C VAL A 16 -12.82 -18.02 -12.71
N ALA A 17 -12.15 -19.13 -12.58
CA ALA A 17 -11.09 -19.32 -11.60
C ALA A 17 -9.82 -19.82 -12.30
N TYR A 18 -8.69 -19.36 -11.83
CA TYR A 18 -7.37 -19.81 -12.25
C TYR A 18 -6.83 -20.78 -11.20
N THR A 19 -6.26 -21.89 -11.63
CA THR A 19 -5.60 -22.85 -10.74
C THR A 19 -4.17 -23.11 -11.19
N ARG A 20 -3.26 -23.25 -10.23
CA ARG A 20 -1.90 -23.73 -10.44
C ARG A 20 -1.75 -25.08 -9.76
N THR A 21 -1.24 -26.06 -10.47
CA THR A 21 -0.97 -27.39 -9.91
C THR A 21 0.52 -27.63 -9.85
N TYR A 22 1.02 -27.98 -8.69
CA TYR A 22 2.41 -28.37 -8.47
C TYR A 22 2.46 -29.85 -8.16
N MET A 23 3.35 -30.58 -8.80
CA MET A 23 3.59 -31.98 -8.52
C MET A 23 4.99 -32.16 -7.94
N PHE A 24 5.10 -32.87 -6.85
CA PHE A 24 6.37 -33.11 -6.16
C PHE A 24 6.65 -34.60 -6.06
N TRP A 25 7.91 -34.98 -6.28
CA TRP A 25 8.43 -36.31 -6.12
C TRP A 25 9.67 -36.30 -5.21
N GLY A 26 9.83 -37.34 -4.43
CA GLY A 26 11.03 -37.51 -3.60
C GLY A 26 11.11 -36.52 -2.43
N LEU A 27 9.98 -36.04 -1.95
CA LEU A 27 9.97 -35.20 -0.75
C LEU A 27 10.46 -35.97 0.46
N PRO A 28 11.19 -35.32 1.40
CA PRO A 28 11.53 -35.91 2.69
C PRO A 28 10.27 -36.34 3.44
N GLU A 29 10.36 -37.45 4.19
CA GLU A 29 9.21 -38.01 4.94
C GLU A 29 8.64 -37.04 5.99
N ASN A 30 9.42 -36.08 6.45
CA ASN A 30 8.99 -35.07 7.41
C ASN A 30 8.44 -33.77 6.77
N THR A 31 8.26 -33.75 5.45
CA THR A 31 7.67 -32.58 4.78
C THR A 31 6.17 -32.52 5.07
N THR A 32 5.74 -31.40 5.66
CA THR A 32 4.32 -31.20 5.98
C THR A 32 3.59 -30.45 4.86
N VAL A 33 2.27 -30.64 4.78
CA VAL A 33 1.39 -29.91 3.87
C VAL A 33 1.48 -28.40 4.13
N GLU A 34 1.54 -28.00 5.40
CA GLU A 34 1.66 -26.60 5.80
C GLU A 34 2.95 -25.95 5.29
N GLN A 35 4.07 -26.65 5.36
CA GLN A 35 5.35 -26.14 4.84
C GLN A 35 5.30 -25.89 3.32
N LEU A 36 4.67 -26.79 2.56
CA LEU A 36 4.53 -26.63 1.12
C LEU A 36 3.52 -25.53 0.79
N SER A 37 2.37 -25.53 1.45
CA SER A 37 1.31 -24.59 1.15
C SER A 37 1.70 -23.15 1.51
N SER A 38 2.32 -22.91 2.66
CA SER A 38 2.75 -21.58 3.09
C SER A 38 3.77 -20.92 2.14
N THR A 39 4.55 -21.74 1.42
CA THR A 39 5.56 -21.24 0.46
C THR A 39 4.96 -20.99 -0.93
N LEU A 40 3.91 -21.71 -1.31
CA LEU A 40 3.43 -21.77 -2.69
C LEU A 40 2.15 -21.01 -2.97
N HIS A 41 1.42 -20.59 -1.92
CA HIS A 41 0.20 -19.82 -2.11
C HIS A 41 0.10 -18.67 -1.09
N ASN A 42 -0.65 -17.66 -1.47
CA ASN A 42 -1.01 -16.56 -0.58
C ASN A 42 -2.38 -16.87 0.05
N PRO A 43 -2.47 -17.20 1.36
CA PRO A 43 -3.72 -17.62 2.00
C PRO A 43 -4.80 -16.52 2.04
N MET A 44 -4.42 -15.24 1.82
CA MET A 44 -5.39 -14.13 1.77
C MET A 44 -6.23 -14.14 0.49
N ILE A 45 -5.68 -14.61 -0.63
CA ILE A 45 -6.31 -14.53 -1.95
C ILE A 45 -6.37 -15.86 -2.70
N GLU A 46 -5.65 -16.87 -2.23
CA GLU A 46 -5.57 -18.18 -2.86
C GLU A 46 -6.06 -19.26 -1.89
N ARG A 47 -6.58 -20.34 -2.44
CA ARG A 47 -6.92 -21.55 -1.69
C ARG A 47 -6.03 -22.68 -2.18
N CYS A 48 -5.56 -23.49 -1.25
CA CYS A 48 -4.73 -24.63 -1.53
C CYS A 48 -5.45 -25.93 -1.16
N ALA A 49 -5.34 -26.94 -1.99
CA ALA A 49 -5.71 -28.31 -1.66
C ALA A 49 -4.55 -29.23 -2.04
N VAL A 50 -4.32 -30.25 -1.25
CA VAL A 50 -3.22 -31.18 -1.43
C VAL A 50 -3.78 -32.59 -1.59
N ALA A 51 -3.30 -33.29 -2.61
CA ALA A 51 -3.61 -34.68 -2.87
C ALA A 51 -2.38 -35.55 -2.65
N GLY A 52 -2.53 -36.65 -1.95
CA GLY A 52 -1.52 -37.69 -1.82
C GLY A 52 -1.45 -38.60 -3.06
N LYS A 53 -0.43 -39.45 -3.10
CA LYS A 53 -0.21 -40.38 -4.21
C LYS A 53 -1.41 -41.32 -4.49
N GLN A 54 -2.12 -41.75 -3.46
CA GLN A 54 -3.29 -42.59 -3.59
C GLN A 54 -4.45 -41.88 -4.28
N GLU A 55 -4.75 -40.65 -3.85
CA GLU A 55 -5.80 -39.80 -4.42
C GLU A 55 -5.48 -39.42 -5.86
N CYS A 56 -4.21 -39.09 -6.14
CA CYS A 56 -3.78 -38.84 -7.53
C CYS A 56 -3.97 -40.07 -8.43
N ASN A 57 -3.67 -41.26 -7.93
CA ASN A 57 -3.79 -42.51 -8.72
C ASN A 57 -5.24 -42.97 -8.92
N SER A 58 -6.14 -42.71 -7.96
CA SER A 58 -7.57 -43.03 -8.06
C SER A 58 -8.35 -42.00 -8.88
N GLY A 59 -7.77 -40.83 -9.12
CA GLY A 59 -8.47 -39.72 -9.77
C GLY A 59 -9.38 -38.95 -8.82
N ASP A 60 -9.32 -39.20 -7.52
CA ASP A 60 -10.06 -38.49 -6.48
C ASP A 60 -9.33 -37.19 -6.11
N TRP A 61 -9.32 -36.26 -7.00
CA TRP A 61 -8.72 -34.93 -6.75
C TRP A 61 -9.56 -34.16 -5.75
N PRO A 62 -8.93 -33.50 -4.77
CA PRO A 62 -9.65 -32.66 -3.85
C PRO A 62 -10.36 -31.54 -4.60
N SER A 63 -11.67 -31.46 -4.41
CA SER A 63 -12.47 -30.39 -4.99
C SER A 63 -12.21 -29.08 -4.23
N LEU A 64 -11.70 -28.09 -4.92
CA LEU A 64 -11.70 -26.73 -4.41
C LEU A 64 -13.04 -26.09 -4.78
N PRO A 65 -13.84 -25.66 -3.78
CA PRO A 65 -15.07 -24.93 -4.08
C PRO A 65 -14.70 -23.62 -4.81
N PHE A 66 -15.54 -23.23 -5.77
CA PHE A 66 -15.38 -21.94 -6.43
C PHE A 66 -15.23 -20.83 -5.38
N PRO A 67 -14.31 -19.88 -5.59
CA PRO A 67 -14.17 -18.75 -4.68
C PRO A 67 -15.49 -18.00 -4.61
N HIS A 68 -16.17 -18.06 -3.49
CA HIS A 68 -17.37 -17.26 -3.26
C HIS A 68 -16.96 -16.00 -2.53
N ARG A 69 -17.19 -14.84 -3.18
CA ARG A 69 -17.05 -13.56 -2.50
C ARG A 69 -18.25 -13.44 -1.56
N PRO A 70 -18.06 -13.42 -0.23
CA PRO A 70 -19.17 -13.12 0.65
C PRO A 70 -19.72 -11.75 0.27
N PRO A 71 -21.04 -11.52 0.38
CA PRO A 71 -21.57 -10.17 0.25
C PRO A 71 -20.77 -9.27 1.18
N ALA A 72 -20.36 -8.10 0.67
CA ALA A 72 -19.65 -7.11 1.47
C ALA A 72 -20.59 -6.71 2.62
N ALA A 73 -20.42 -7.33 3.76
CA ALA A 73 -20.93 -6.80 5.01
C ALA A 73 -20.07 -5.57 5.28
N PHE A 74 -20.62 -4.39 5.09
CA PHE A 74 -19.99 -3.17 5.61
C PHE A 74 -20.01 -3.34 7.13
N ALA A 75 -18.86 -3.56 7.72
CA ALA A 75 -18.72 -3.51 9.17
C ALA A 75 -19.01 -2.06 9.59
N GLU A 76 -19.85 -1.91 10.61
CA GLU A 76 -20.01 -0.59 11.23
C GLU A 76 -18.65 -0.17 11.78
N PRO A 77 -18.24 1.11 11.61
CA PRO A 77 -16.98 1.59 12.16
C PRO A 77 -16.93 1.40 13.66
N ALA A 78 -15.88 0.80 14.16
CA ALA A 78 -15.68 0.58 15.60
C ALA A 78 -15.10 1.83 16.26
N VAL A 79 -15.64 2.21 17.41
CA VAL A 79 -15.10 3.29 18.24
C VAL A 79 -13.86 2.79 18.97
N VAL A 80 -12.76 3.53 18.88
CA VAL A 80 -11.48 3.20 19.51
C VAL A 80 -11.25 4.14 20.70
N ASP A 81 -11.25 3.59 21.91
CA ASP A 81 -10.95 4.36 23.10
C ASP A 81 -9.46 4.72 23.18
N LEU A 82 -9.15 6.00 23.20
CA LEU A 82 -7.80 6.53 23.35
C LEU A 82 -7.50 7.06 24.75
N GLU A 83 -8.45 7.02 25.70
CA GLU A 83 -8.22 7.40 27.09
C GLU A 83 -7.54 6.25 27.87
N VAL A 84 -6.35 5.88 27.41
CA VAL A 84 -5.58 4.73 27.86
C VAL A 84 -4.13 5.12 28.14
N SER A 85 -3.33 4.17 28.66
CA SER A 85 -1.89 4.40 28.92
C SER A 85 -1.07 4.45 27.62
N ASP A 86 0.14 4.97 27.72
CA ASP A 86 1.10 5.05 26.61
C ASP A 86 1.41 3.68 25.99
N GLU A 87 1.52 2.65 26.82
CA GLU A 87 1.75 1.28 26.36
C GLU A 87 0.56 0.78 25.53
N THR A 88 -0.67 1.06 25.98
CA THR A 88 -1.90 0.67 25.27
C THR A 88 -2.08 1.47 23.98
N LEU A 89 -1.68 2.74 23.95
CA LEU A 89 -1.65 3.52 22.70
C LEU A 89 -0.74 2.89 21.65
N LEU A 90 0.44 2.44 22.06
CA LEU A 90 1.36 1.72 21.15
C LEU A 90 0.78 0.37 20.70
N GLU A 91 0.13 -0.37 21.60
CA GLU A 91 -0.54 -1.63 21.26
C GLU A 91 -1.67 -1.43 20.23
N ILE A 92 -2.46 -0.35 20.38
CA ILE A 92 -3.49 0.03 19.39
C ILE A 92 -2.86 0.31 18.03
N SER A 93 -1.75 1.06 18.00
CA SER A 93 -1.05 1.36 16.76
C SER A 93 -0.47 0.10 16.09
N GLU A 94 0.11 -0.82 16.88
CA GLU A 94 0.71 -2.06 16.39
C GLU A 94 -0.36 -3.04 15.87
N THR A 95 -1.39 -3.29 16.67
CA THR A 95 -2.47 -4.24 16.31
C THR A 95 -3.32 -3.72 15.15
N GLY A 96 -3.54 -2.40 15.09
CA GLY A 96 -4.23 -1.72 13.98
C GLY A 96 -3.35 -1.53 12.74
N LEU A 97 -2.07 -1.91 12.77
CA LEU A 97 -1.09 -1.69 11.69
C LEU A 97 -1.00 -0.22 11.25
N LEU A 98 -1.22 0.72 12.18
CA LEU A 98 -1.25 2.15 11.90
C LEU A 98 0.15 2.74 11.66
N ALA A 99 1.20 2.09 12.16
CA ALA A 99 2.59 2.54 12.10
C ALA A 99 2.80 3.96 12.66
N LEU A 100 1.99 4.32 13.67
CA LEU A 100 2.11 5.58 14.42
C LEU A 100 3.00 5.36 15.64
N ASN A 101 3.90 6.30 15.90
CA ASN A 101 4.72 6.29 17.11
C ASN A 101 3.94 6.86 18.32
N LEU A 102 4.54 6.79 19.51
CA LEU A 102 3.88 7.26 20.72
C LEU A 102 3.49 8.73 20.69
N GLU A 103 4.38 9.59 20.21
CA GLU A 103 4.14 11.03 20.12
C GLU A 103 2.97 11.36 19.19
N GLU A 104 2.85 10.63 18.09
CA GLU A 104 1.74 10.76 17.15
C GLU A 104 0.43 10.27 17.74
N MET A 105 0.44 9.14 18.44
CA MET A 105 -0.73 8.62 19.15
C MET A 105 -1.18 9.56 20.26
N GLN A 106 -0.26 10.14 21.02
CA GLN A 106 -0.55 11.15 22.04
C GLN A 106 -1.11 12.44 21.43
N ALA A 107 -0.61 12.88 20.29
CA ALA A 107 -1.16 14.04 19.58
C ALA A 107 -2.60 13.80 19.12
N ILE A 108 -2.93 12.59 18.66
CA ILE A 108 -4.30 12.19 18.32
C ILE A 108 -5.17 12.16 19.58
N GLN A 109 -4.69 11.54 20.65
CA GLN A 109 -5.39 11.50 21.95
C GLN A 109 -5.74 12.92 22.43
N GLU A 110 -4.77 13.85 22.40
CA GLU A 110 -4.97 15.24 22.82
C GLU A 110 -5.97 15.97 21.90
N HIS A 111 -5.96 15.71 20.60
CA HIS A 111 -6.95 16.26 19.67
C HIS A 111 -8.39 15.87 20.08
N TYR A 112 -8.62 14.60 20.43
CA TYR A 112 -9.95 14.15 20.86
C TYR A 112 -10.33 14.60 22.28
N ARG A 113 -9.39 15.08 23.09
CA ARG A 113 -9.64 15.75 24.37
C ARG A 113 -10.09 17.20 24.23
N ASN A 114 -9.82 17.83 23.09
CA ASN A 114 -10.16 19.22 22.85
C ASN A 114 -11.68 19.43 22.87
N LEU A 115 -12.15 20.41 23.67
CA LEU A 115 -13.58 20.68 23.87
C LEU A 115 -14.29 21.14 22.58
N GLU A 116 -13.62 21.90 21.71
CA GLU A 116 -14.20 22.36 20.46
C GLU A 116 -14.38 21.18 19.49
N VAL A 117 -13.41 20.27 19.44
CA VAL A 117 -13.50 19.03 18.64
C VAL A 117 -14.66 18.17 19.13
N ARG A 118 -14.77 17.98 20.45
CA ARG A 118 -15.87 17.22 21.06
C ARG A 118 -17.23 17.79 20.71
N ALA A 119 -17.41 19.11 20.86
CA ALA A 119 -18.66 19.79 20.53
C ALA A 119 -19.01 19.69 19.04
N ALA A 120 -18.02 19.85 18.16
CA ALA A 120 -18.22 19.69 16.72
C ALA A 120 -18.63 18.26 16.34
N ARG A 121 -17.98 17.25 16.92
CA ARG A 121 -18.30 15.83 16.70
C ARG A 121 -19.70 15.46 17.18
N GLU A 122 -20.06 15.93 18.39
CA GLU A 122 -21.39 15.71 18.94
C GLU A 122 -22.49 16.31 18.05
N SER A 123 -22.26 17.49 17.48
CA SER A 123 -23.18 18.12 16.53
C SER A 123 -23.40 17.33 15.23
N LEU A 124 -22.42 16.47 14.87
CA LEU A 124 -22.45 15.58 13.71
C LEU A 124 -22.98 14.18 14.05
N GLY A 125 -23.31 13.92 15.32
CA GLY A 125 -23.73 12.59 15.79
C GLY A 125 -22.60 11.56 15.85
N LEU A 126 -21.35 12.02 15.89
CA LEU A 126 -20.16 11.19 16.04
C LEU A 126 -19.76 11.01 17.52
N PRO A 127 -19.04 9.94 17.88
CA PRO A 127 -18.48 9.78 19.22
C PRO A 127 -17.62 11.00 19.59
N PRO A 128 -17.97 11.76 20.65
CA PRO A 128 -17.30 13.02 20.93
C PRO A 128 -15.86 12.87 21.41
N ASN A 129 -15.56 11.79 22.15
CA ASN A 129 -14.30 11.63 22.87
C ASN A 129 -13.31 10.67 22.22
N ALA A 130 -13.71 10.02 21.12
CA ALA A 130 -12.93 8.95 20.53
C ALA A 130 -13.11 8.89 19.02
N PRO A 131 -12.06 8.53 18.26
CA PRO A 131 -12.17 8.25 16.84
C PRO A 131 -12.87 6.92 16.60
N THR A 132 -13.30 6.74 15.37
CA THR A 132 -13.53 5.42 14.81
C THR A 132 -12.23 4.83 14.29
N ASP A 133 -12.19 3.51 14.08
CA ASP A 133 -11.09 2.81 13.44
C ASP A 133 -10.79 3.36 12.04
N ALA A 134 -11.83 3.70 11.27
CA ALA A 134 -11.70 4.33 9.96
C ALA A 134 -11.04 5.72 10.03
N GLU A 135 -11.36 6.53 11.05
CA GLU A 135 -10.73 7.84 11.25
C GLU A 135 -9.25 7.68 11.63
N LEU A 136 -8.91 6.72 12.49
CA LEU A 136 -7.52 6.42 12.83
C LEU A 136 -6.73 5.97 11.62
N GLU A 137 -7.29 5.10 10.80
CA GLU A 137 -6.67 4.66 9.55
C GLU A 137 -6.40 5.84 8.61
N CYS A 138 -7.37 6.75 8.44
CA CYS A 138 -7.19 7.96 7.64
C CYS A 138 -6.05 8.85 8.16
N LEU A 139 -5.97 9.05 9.49
CA LEU A 139 -4.88 9.82 10.11
C LEU A 139 -3.54 9.12 9.92
N ALA A 140 -3.48 7.81 10.14
CA ALA A 140 -2.28 7.01 9.96
C ALA A 140 -1.77 7.07 8.51
N GLN A 141 -2.66 6.98 7.53
CA GLN A 141 -2.31 7.10 6.12
C GLN A 141 -1.73 8.48 5.78
N THR A 142 -2.34 9.56 6.27
CA THR A 142 -1.83 10.92 6.00
C THR A 142 -0.49 11.20 6.66
N TRP A 143 -0.19 10.55 7.79
CA TRP A 143 1.09 10.66 8.52
C TRP A 143 2.07 9.53 8.17
N SER A 144 1.75 8.68 7.20
CA SER A 144 2.61 7.57 6.78
C SER A 144 3.89 8.07 6.09
N GLU A 145 4.88 7.20 6.00
CA GLU A 145 6.09 7.46 5.21
C GLU A 145 5.77 7.72 3.74
N HIS A 146 4.68 7.11 3.23
CA HIS A 146 4.20 7.32 1.86
C HIS A 146 3.73 8.77 1.62
N CYS A 147 2.90 9.32 2.51
CA CYS A 147 2.30 10.65 2.31
C CYS A 147 3.18 11.77 2.91
N SER A 148 3.70 11.56 4.12
CA SER A 148 4.41 12.59 4.88
C SER A 148 5.93 12.51 4.76
N HIS A 149 6.47 11.40 4.26
CA HIS A 149 7.91 11.17 4.11
C HIS A 149 8.69 11.40 5.42
N LYS A 150 8.24 10.81 6.53
CA LYS A 150 8.79 11.02 7.87
C LYS A 150 10.33 10.92 7.92
N ILE A 151 10.88 9.78 7.53
CA ILE A 151 12.34 9.54 7.51
C ILE A 151 13.00 10.31 6.37
N PHE A 152 12.43 10.31 5.18
CA PHE A 152 12.96 11.02 4.02
C PHE A 152 12.99 12.54 4.21
N ALA A 153 12.04 13.09 5.00
CA ALA A 153 11.97 14.51 5.32
C ALA A 153 12.66 14.86 6.64
N ALA A 154 13.08 13.88 7.45
CA ALA A 154 13.61 14.12 8.78
C ALA A 154 14.99 14.80 8.77
N ARG A 155 15.28 15.50 9.86
CA ARG A 155 16.63 15.94 10.19
C ARG A 155 17.38 14.82 10.91
N ILE A 156 18.36 14.21 10.24
CA ILE A 156 19.08 13.03 10.69
C ILE A 156 20.47 13.44 11.17
N THR A 157 20.80 13.09 12.40
CA THR A 157 22.17 13.16 12.89
C THR A 157 22.85 11.81 12.63
N HIS A 158 23.78 11.81 11.69
CA HIS A 158 24.57 10.63 11.35
C HIS A 158 25.91 10.68 12.09
N LYS A 159 26.28 9.59 12.71
CA LYS A 159 27.57 9.38 13.32
C LYS A 159 28.26 8.18 12.68
N ASP A 160 29.40 8.39 12.07
CA ASP A 160 30.25 7.33 11.58
C ASP A 160 30.97 6.67 12.76
N ASN A 161 30.77 5.38 12.93
CA ASN A 161 31.37 4.63 14.07
C ASN A 161 32.85 4.30 13.85
N GLU A 162 33.36 4.35 12.62
CA GLU A 162 34.76 4.06 12.30
C GLU A 162 35.60 5.31 12.42
N THR A 163 35.15 6.43 11.90
CA THR A 163 35.87 7.71 11.91
C THR A 163 35.53 8.59 13.11
N GLY A 164 34.37 8.38 13.74
CA GLY A 164 33.84 9.23 14.80
C GLY A 164 33.25 10.55 14.30
N GLU A 165 33.24 10.79 12.99
CA GLU A 165 32.68 12.01 12.40
C GLU A 165 31.17 12.07 12.59
N GLN A 166 30.65 13.27 12.80
CA GLN A 166 29.23 13.54 12.88
C GLN A 166 28.82 14.50 11.77
N SER A 167 27.73 14.19 11.12
CA SER A 167 27.11 15.06 10.11
C SER A 167 25.61 15.16 10.36
N VAL A 168 25.02 16.26 9.92
CA VAL A 168 23.57 16.47 9.97
C VAL A 168 23.04 16.53 8.55
N ILE A 169 22.09 15.66 8.25
CA ILE A 169 21.39 15.60 6.97
C ILE A 169 20.00 16.20 7.19
N ASP A 170 19.70 17.32 6.57
CA ASP A 170 18.38 17.94 6.64
C ASP A 170 17.55 17.49 5.43
N SER A 171 16.73 16.47 5.64
CA SER A 171 15.98 15.75 4.62
C SER A 171 16.88 15.01 3.60
N LEU A 172 16.80 13.70 3.60
CA LEU A 172 17.48 12.84 2.59
C LEU A 172 17.06 13.24 1.17
N PHE A 173 15.77 13.48 0.96
CA PHE A 173 15.25 13.91 -0.34
C PHE A 173 15.85 15.23 -0.81
N LYS A 174 15.78 16.27 0.03
CA LYS A 174 16.28 17.60 -0.33
C LYS A 174 17.79 17.60 -0.57
N THR A 175 18.53 16.88 0.30
CA THR A 175 20.00 16.91 0.29
C THR A 175 20.58 16.06 -0.84
N HIS A 176 20.05 14.86 -1.05
CA HIS A 176 20.70 13.86 -1.92
C HIS A 176 19.97 13.62 -3.25
N ILE A 177 18.74 14.06 -3.40
CA ILE A 177 17.96 13.91 -4.64
C ILE A 177 17.65 15.28 -5.25
N MET A 178 16.91 16.11 -4.53
CA MET A 178 16.42 17.38 -5.07
C MET A 178 17.58 18.35 -5.38
N LYS A 179 18.48 18.58 -4.43
CA LYS A 179 19.59 19.50 -4.61
C LYS A 179 20.52 19.11 -5.77
N PRO A 180 21.05 17.88 -5.88
CA PRO A 180 21.87 17.49 -7.03
C PRO A 180 21.14 17.64 -8.35
N THR A 181 19.85 17.29 -8.42
CA THR A 181 19.04 17.44 -9.63
C THR A 181 18.92 18.91 -10.04
N LEU A 182 18.65 19.81 -9.09
CA LEU A 182 18.57 21.25 -9.36
C LEU A 182 19.94 21.86 -9.71
N ASP A 183 21.03 21.31 -9.19
CA ASP A 183 22.39 21.74 -9.58
C ASP A 183 22.70 21.31 -11.02
N ILE A 184 22.35 20.07 -11.42
CA ILE A 184 22.44 19.61 -12.81
C ILE A 184 21.56 20.45 -13.74
N GLN A 185 20.36 20.81 -13.32
CA GLN A 185 19.43 21.64 -14.13
C GLN A 185 20.03 22.99 -14.53
N LYS A 186 20.94 23.53 -13.74
CA LYS A 186 21.64 24.79 -14.07
C LYS A 186 22.70 24.62 -15.17
N GLU A 187 23.18 23.40 -15.38
CA GLU A 187 24.26 23.07 -16.31
C GLU A 187 23.75 22.50 -17.64
N VAL A 188 22.46 22.13 -17.71
CA VAL A 188 21.82 21.52 -18.87
C VAL A 188 20.56 22.27 -19.27
N ASP A 189 20.24 22.27 -20.55
CA ASP A 189 19.06 22.93 -21.13
C ASP A 189 17.90 21.99 -21.43
N TRP A 190 18.16 20.70 -21.40
CA TRP A 190 17.14 19.68 -21.69
C TRP A 190 16.27 19.28 -20.51
N LEU A 191 16.58 19.68 -19.28
CA LEU A 191 15.79 19.38 -18.09
C LEU A 191 14.76 20.49 -17.85
N LEU A 192 13.52 20.30 -18.36
CA LEU A 192 12.51 21.35 -18.45
C LEU A 192 11.72 21.52 -17.14
N SER A 193 11.25 20.40 -16.54
CA SER A 193 10.46 20.43 -15.31
C SER A 193 10.80 19.24 -14.43
N VAL A 194 11.16 19.52 -13.17
CA VAL A 194 11.41 18.53 -12.13
C VAL A 194 10.88 19.04 -10.80
N PHE A 195 10.25 18.18 -10.01
CA PHE A 195 9.69 18.44 -8.69
C PHE A 195 8.61 19.54 -8.62
N HIS A 196 8.04 19.94 -9.74
CA HIS A 196 7.01 20.98 -9.83
C HIS A 196 5.65 20.44 -10.21
N ASP A 197 5.63 19.33 -10.92
CA ASP A 197 4.43 18.75 -11.49
C ASP A 197 4.36 17.25 -11.23
N ASN A 198 3.32 16.61 -11.72
CA ASN A 198 3.03 15.19 -11.50
C ASN A 198 4.03 14.27 -12.21
N SER A 199 4.73 14.76 -13.25
CA SER A 199 5.79 14.02 -13.94
C SER A 199 7.04 14.89 -14.18
N GLY A 200 8.18 14.25 -14.41
CA GLY A 200 9.36 14.92 -14.92
C GLY A 200 9.25 15.17 -16.43
N VAL A 201 9.74 16.34 -16.89
CA VAL A 201 9.71 16.69 -18.33
C VAL A 201 11.11 17.03 -18.80
N ILE A 202 11.54 16.39 -19.88
CA ILE A 202 12.81 16.65 -20.54
C ILE A 202 12.61 17.00 -22.02
N ALA A 203 13.43 17.88 -22.57
CA ALA A 203 13.46 18.17 -24.00
C ALA A 203 14.02 16.95 -24.74
N TRP A 204 13.39 16.56 -25.83
CA TRP A 204 13.86 15.49 -26.70
C TRP A 204 14.53 16.05 -27.98
N ASN A 205 13.87 17.01 -28.59
CA ASN A 205 14.36 17.76 -29.75
C ASN A 205 13.62 19.11 -29.81
N ASP A 206 13.75 19.84 -30.90
CA ASP A 206 13.15 21.18 -31.06
C ASP A 206 11.61 21.16 -31.02
N ASP A 207 10.99 20.03 -31.37
CA ASP A 207 9.53 19.91 -31.50
C ASP A 207 8.88 19.13 -30.35
N TRP A 208 9.63 18.28 -29.64
CA TRP A 208 9.09 17.32 -28.69
C TRP A 208 9.78 17.34 -27.33
N SER A 209 9.00 17.16 -26.31
CA SER A 209 9.44 16.87 -24.94
C SER A 209 8.93 15.50 -24.49
N LEU A 210 9.62 14.87 -23.56
CA LEU A 210 9.22 13.60 -22.97
C LEU A 210 8.79 13.79 -21.53
N CYS A 211 7.62 13.28 -21.20
CA CYS A 211 7.15 13.13 -19.82
C CYS A 211 7.59 11.75 -19.28
N MET A 212 8.07 11.73 -18.04
CA MET A 212 8.47 10.49 -17.38
C MET A 212 7.83 10.38 -16.01
N LYS A 213 7.17 9.25 -15.77
CA LYS A 213 6.57 8.90 -14.48
C LYS A 213 6.74 7.40 -14.23
N ALA A 214 7.01 7.05 -12.99
CA ALA A 214 7.01 5.67 -12.51
C ALA A 214 6.12 5.55 -11.28
N GLU A 215 5.39 4.44 -11.15
CA GLU A 215 4.50 4.14 -10.04
C GLU A 215 4.78 2.74 -9.49
N THR A 216 4.51 2.57 -8.20
CA THR A 216 4.59 1.28 -7.51
C THR A 216 3.21 0.91 -6.97
N HIS A 217 2.72 -0.26 -7.33
CA HIS A 217 1.44 -0.81 -6.85
C HIS A 217 1.63 -2.25 -6.37
N ASN A 218 2.66 -2.48 -5.56
CA ASN A 218 3.04 -3.81 -5.10
C ASN A 218 2.00 -4.46 -4.19
N SER A 219 1.50 -3.79 -3.16
CA SER A 219 0.49 -4.35 -2.26
C SER A 219 -0.84 -4.63 -2.95
N PRO A 220 -1.46 -3.69 -3.69
CA PRO A 220 -2.66 -4.00 -4.47
C PRO A 220 -2.45 -5.14 -5.47
N SER A 221 -1.30 -5.19 -6.14
CA SER A 221 -0.99 -6.26 -7.11
C SER A 221 -0.72 -7.62 -6.45
N ALA A 222 -0.25 -7.64 -5.20
CA ALA A 222 -0.09 -8.87 -4.44
C ALA A 222 -1.43 -9.46 -4.00
N LEU A 223 -2.41 -8.61 -3.68
CA LEU A 223 -3.74 -9.02 -3.25
C LEU A 223 -4.66 -9.38 -4.43
N ASP A 224 -4.69 -8.53 -5.45
CA ASP A 224 -5.43 -8.71 -6.70
C ASP A 224 -4.57 -8.27 -7.88
N PRO A 225 -3.86 -9.19 -8.55
CA PRO A 225 -2.91 -8.85 -9.61
C PRO A 225 -3.53 -8.05 -10.76
N PHE A 226 -4.75 -8.38 -11.15
CA PHE A 226 -5.43 -7.68 -12.23
C PHE A 226 -5.86 -6.26 -11.84
N GLY A 227 -6.56 -6.14 -10.72
CA GLY A 227 -7.00 -4.84 -10.19
C GLY A 227 -5.82 -3.94 -9.80
N GLY A 228 -4.78 -4.52 -9.19
CA GLY A 228 -3.55 -3.81 -8.85
C GLY A 228 -2.80 -3.29 -10.07
N ALA A 229 -2.69 -4.08 -11.13
CA ALA A 229 -2.08 -3.66 -12.39
C ALA A 229 -2.88 -2.54 -13.07
N MET A 230 -4.21 -2.64 -13.07
CA MET A 230 -5.08 -1.56 -13.58
C MET A 230 -4.87 -0.26 -12.80
N THR A 231 -4.78 -0.31 -11.48
CA THR A 231 -4.50 0.85 -10.63
C THR A 231 -3.15 1.49 -10.98
N GLY A 232 -2.11 0.67 -11.24
CA GLY A 232 -0.80 1.15 -11.68
C GLY A 232 -0.87 1.92 -13.00
N ILE A 233 -1.55 1.38 -14.00
CA ILE A 233 -1.74 2.04 -15.29
C ILE A 233 -2.49 3.37 -15.12
N VAL A 234 -3.56 3.38 -14.32
CA VAL A 234 -4.35 4.60 -14.06
C VAL A 234 -3.50 5.64 -13.34
N GLY A 235 -2.69 5.24 -12.34
CA GLY A 235 -1.80 6.13 -11.60
C GLY A 235 -0.78 6.82 -12.50
N VAL A 236 -0.07 6.06 -13.34
CA VAL A 236 0.88 6.61 -14.31
C VAL A 236 0.19 7.55 -15.30
N ASN A 237 -0.91 7.11 -15.91
CA ASN A 237 -1.62 7.92 -16.91
C ASN A 237 -2.17 9.21 -16.32
N ARG A 238 -2.72 9.17 -15.09
CA ARG A 238 -3.24 10.36 -14.42
C ARG A 238 -2.17 11.42 -14.22
N ASP A 239 -0.99 11.01 -13.80
CA ASP A 239 0.10 11.93 -13.52
C ASP A 239 0.71 12.51 -14.81
N ILE A 240 0.82 11.71 -15.86
CA ILE A 240 1.22 12.20 -17.18
C ILE A 240 0.19 13.22 -17.71
N LEU A 241 -1.10 12.87 -17.68
CA LEU A 241 -2.16 13.79 -18.12
C LEU A 241 -2.25 15.06 -17.25
N GLY A 242 -1.95 14.94 -15.95
CA GLY A 242 -1.93 16.05 -15.01
C GLY A 242 -0.79 17.04 -15.25
N THR A 243 0.26 16.65 -15.97
CA THR A 243 1.42 17.49 -16.26
C THR A 243 1.08 18.66 -17.20
N GLY A 244 0.07 18.53 -18.04
CA GLY A 244 -0.43 19.61 -18.87
C GLY A 244 -1.00 19.18 -20.22
N LEU A 245 -1.44 20.17 -21.00
CA LEU A 245 -2.00 19.94 -22.34
C LEU A 245 -0.90 19.46 -23.29
N GLY A 246 -1.14 18.31 -23.90
CA GLY A 246 -0.21 17.67 -24.84
C GLY A 246 0.71 16.61 -24.23
N ALA A 247 0.52 16.32 -22.95
CA ALA A 247 1.22 15.20 -22.28
C ALA A 247 0.50 13.86 -22.52
#